data_e36c1001b6a3930191bc4128decf65bd
#
_entry.id   e36c1001b6a3930191bc4128decf65bd
#
_cell.length_a   1.000
_cell.length_b   1.000
_cell.length_c   1.000
_cell.angle_alpha   90.00
_cell.angle_beta   90.00
_cell.angle_gamma   90.00
#
_symmetry.space_group_name_H-M   'P 1'
#
loop_
_entity.id
_entity.type
_entity.pdbx_description
1 polymer ?
#
loop_
_entity_poly.entity_id
_entity_poly.type
_entity_poly.pdbx_seq_one_letter_code
_entity_poly.pdbx_strand_id
1 'polypeptide(L)'
;MELRHLRYFVAVAEMENISRAALKLHVSQPALSRQIRDLEDEIGFRLLERTAKSVRLTDVGRTFLDNARALLEDADEAVKKARAAASAEATDLYVGHSPTPFAEILPKTLGAFQTAMPNVHVRLHTWSNQAIRNGIRDGRLQLGLIARFPKASALHDLRYEELFHEHVRVAVTPQHPFARRRAVPLTEVAAEPLIGFTREDYPDYYDLLAITFSKVKQKPRVVKEHDSLFGIISAVEAGTGVAVMVDLGYTFGNRVKFLHLTPEPKPISVGIAALKGKLNPAAEKFWQCAKEAAAK
;
A
#
# COMPACT_ATOMS: atom_id res chain seq x y z
N MET A 1 12.12 26.73 5.34
CA MET A 1 11.06 25.92 5.99
C MET A 1 11.73 24.91 6.93
N GLU A 2 11.24 24.77 8.16
CA GLU A 2 11.74 23.84 9.18
C GLU A 2 10.64 22.85 9.57
N LEU A 3 11.01 21.66 10.06
CA LEU A 3 10.03 20.66 10.55
C LEU A 3 9.10 21.23 11.64
N ARG A 4 9.57 22.19 12.42
CA ARG A 4 8.78 22.89 13.41
C ARG A 4 7.61 23.65 12.78
N HIS A 5 7.80 24.30 11.64
CA HIS A 5 6.75 24.99 10.90
C HIS A 5 5.66 24.00 10.44
N LEU A 6 6.08 22.81 9.94
CA LEU A 6 5.13 21.75 9.54
C LEU A 6 4.33 21.24 10.74
N ARG A 7 4.98 20.95 11.88
CA ARG A 7 4.28 20.53 13.11
C ARG A 7 3.26 21.56 13.58
N TYR A 8 3.61 22.83 13.52
CA TYR A 8 2.72 23.92 13.90
C TYR A 8 1.53 24.03 12.96
N PHE A 9 1.78 23.96 11.66
CA PHE A 9 0.73 23.99 10.66
C PHE A 9 -0.24 22.80 10.79
N VAL A 10 0.27 21.57 10.90
CA VAL A 10 -0.55 20.37 11.09
C VAL A 10 -1.43 20.50 12.34
N ALA A 11 -0.87 20.92 13.48
CA ALA A 11 -1.63 21.08 14.70
C ALA A 11 -2.75 22.16 14.60
N VAL A 12 -2.48 23.27 13.90
CA VAL A 12 -3.50 24.31 13.66
C VAL A 12 -4.59 23.80 12.71
N ALA A 13 -4.21 23.09 11.67
CA ALA A 13 -5.12 22.50 10.69
C ALA A 13 -6.08 21.48 11.34
N GLU A 14 -5.55 20.60 12.18
CA GLU A 14 -6.35 19.57 12.88
C GLU A 14 -7.30 20.14 13.93
N MET A 15 -6.91 21.23 14.59
CA MET A 15 -7.71 21.84 15.65
C MET A 15 -8.65 22.92 15.15
N GLU A 16 -8.47 23.38 13.92
CA GLU A 16 -9.19 24.52 13.31
C GLU A 16 -9.24 25.76 14.23
N ASN A 17 -8.28 25.83 15.17
CA ASN A 17 -8.22 26.85 16.21
C ASN A 17 -6.78 27.09 16.68
N ILE A 18 -6.25 28.31 16.43
CA ILE A 18 -4.87 28.65 16.76
C ILE A 18 -4.62 28.62 18.28
N SER A 19 -5.59 29.10 19.09
CA SER A 19 -5.41 29.15 20.56
C SER A 19 -5.34 27.74 21.16
N ARG A 20 -6.18 26.82 20.71
CA ARG A 20 -6.16 25.42 21.16
C ARG A 20 -4.87 24.70 20.69
N ALA A 21 -4.45 24.95 19.45
CA ALA A 21 -3.20 24.42 18.93
C ALA A 21 -1.98 24.95 19.72
N ALA A 22 -1.98 26.23 20.06
CA ALA A 22 -0.93 26.83 20.88
C ALA A 22 -0.82 26.18 22.26
N LEU A 23 -1.96 25.91 22.91
CA LEU A 23 -2.01 25.18 24.19
C LEU A 23 -1.45 23.78 24.06
N LYS A 24 -1.86 23.01 23.02
CA LYS A 24 -1.35 21.66 22.75
C LYS A 24 0.16 21.63 22.51
N LEU A 25 0.67 22.67 21.84
CA LEU A 25 2.08 22.80 21.48
C LEU A 25 2.94 23.48 22.57
N HIS A 26 2.34 23.90 23.68
CA HIS A 26 2.99 24.62 24.78
C HIS A 26 3.71 25.89 24.31
N VAL A 27 3.09 26.65 23.40
CA VAL A 27 3.59 27.95 22.90
C VAL A 27 2.54 29.06 23.06
N SER A 28 2.98 30.32 22.99
CA SER A 28 2.01 31.41 22.98
C SER A 28 1.30 31.52 21.62
N GLN A 29 0.02 31.88 21.65
CA GLN A 29 -0.78 32.07 20.44
C GLN A 29 -0.17 33.10 19.46
N PRO A 30 0.39 34.24 19.88
CA PRO A 30 1.05 35.15 18.97
C PRO A 30 2.28 34.56 18.29
N ALA A 31 3.07 33.75 19.04
CA ALA A 31 4.24 33.08 18.49
C ALA A 31 3.85 32.03 17.41
N LEU A 32 2.85 31.18 17.73
CA LEU A 32 2.34 30.21 16.77
C LEU A 32 1.78 30.91 15.51
N SER A 33 0.99 31.96 15.68
CA SER A 33 0.43 32.72 14.56
C SER A 33 1.49 33.39 13.69
N ARG A 34 2.63 33.82 14.28
CA ARG A 34 3.77 34.34 13.54
C ARG A 34 4.44 33.22 12.72
N GLN A 35 4.74 32.07 13.31
CA GLN A 35 5.39 30.94 12.65
C GLN A 35 4.57 30.38 11.46
N ILE A 36 3.25 30.41 11.57
CA ILE A 36 2.39 30.04 10.43
C ILE A 36 2.50 31.09 9.30
N ARG A 37 2.54 32.39 9.65
CA ARG A 37 2.74 33.44 8.63
C ARG A 37 4.09 33.34 7.95
N ASP A 38 5.14 33.14 8.74
CA ASP A 38 6.50 32.97 8.22
C ASP A 38 6.59 31.78 7.24
N LEU A 39 5.88 30.68 7.54
CA LEU A 39 5.76 29.53 6.62
C LEU A 39 5.01 29.94 5.34
N GLU A 40 3.83 30.55 5.44
CA GLU A 40 3.03 30.98 4.29
C GLU A 40 3.80 31.99 3.40
N ASP A 41 4.55 32.91 4.03
CA ASP A 41 5.35 33.92 3.32
C ASP A 41 6.56 33.28 2.61
N GLU A 42 7.19 32.26 3.22
CA GLU A 42 8.30 31.53 2.63
C GLU A 42 7.88 30.68 1.41
N ILE A 43 6.71 30.01 1.50
CA ILE A 43 6.20 29.16 0.40
C ILE A 43 5.40 29.96 -0.65
N GLY A 44 5.07 31.21 -0.37
CA GLY A 44 4.45 32.14 -1.32
C GLY A 44 2.93 32.02 -1.48
N PHE A 45 2.23 31.26 -0.62
CA PHE A 45 0.78 31.13 -0.67
C PHE A 45 0.15 30.89 0.71
N ARG A 46 -1.15 31.22 0.82
CA ARG A 46 -1.90 31.02 2.07
C ARG A 46 -2.37 29.58 2.20
N LEU A 47 -2.08 28.98 3.35
CA LEU A 47 -2.53 27.65 3.75
C LEU A 47 -3.83 27.68 4.54
N LEU A 48 -4.06 28.79 5.26
CA LEU A 48 -5.16 28.97 6.18
C LEU A 48 -5.99 30.21 5.85
N GLU A 49 -7.30 30.05 5.82
CA GLU A 49 -8.27 31.15 5.87
C GLU A 49 -8.62 31.45 7.32
N ARG A 50 -8.47 32.71 7.72
CA ARG A 50 -8.71 33.16 9.09
C ARG A 50 -9.99 34.00 9.15
N THR A 51 -10.94 33.60 9.97
CA THR A 51 -12.10 34.36 10.33
C THR A 51 -11.98 34.81 11.79
N ALA A 52 -12.86 35.73 12.25
CA ALA A 52 -12.85 36.17 13.64
C ALA A 52 -13.08 35.05 14.67
N LYS A 53 -13.64 33.88 14.25
CA LYS A 53 -14.04 32.78 15.14
C LYS A 53 -13.44 31.44 14.80
N SER A 54 -12.83 31.23 13.60
CA SER A 54 -12.32 29.96 13.14
C SER A 54 -11.16 30.10 12.16
N VAL A 55 -10.41 29.01 12.02
CA VAL A 55 -9.36 28.86 11.01
C VAL A 55 -9.76 27.67 10.16
N ARG A 56 -9.71 27.82 8.84
CA ARG A 56 -9.99 26.74 7.87
C ARG A 56 -8.84 26.59 6.90
N LEU A 57 -8.69 25.40 6.36
CA LEU A 57 -7.73 25.15 5.29
C LEU A 57 -8.21 25.75 3.97
N THR A 58 -7.30 26.37 3.23
CA THR A 58 -7.49 26.64 1.80
C THR A 58 -7.42 25.30 1.02
N ASP A 59 -7.77 25.29 -0.28
CA ASP A 59 -7.61 24.09 -1.14
C ASP A 59 -6.14 23.67 -1.23
N VAL A 60 -5.25 24.65 -1.37
CA VAL A 60 -3.79 24.44 -1.35
C VAL A 60 -3.35 23.93 0.04
N GLY A 61 -3.94 24.48 1.12
CA GLY A 61 -3.68 24.05 2.49
C GLY A 61 -4.04 22.58 2.74
N ARG A 62 -5.10 22.07 2.12
CA ARG A 62 -5.46 20.64 2.20
C ARG A 62 -4.39 19.77 1.58
N THR A 63 -3.99 20.06 0.35
CA THR A 63 -2.91 19.32 -0.34
C THR A 63 -1.59 19.41 0.44
N PHE A 64 -1.27 20.59 0.99
CA PHE A 64 -0.05 20.77 1.77
C PHE A 64 -0.10 20.03 3.11
N LEU A 65 -1.28 19.87 3.74
CA LEU A 65 -1.45 19.13 4.99
C LEU A 65 -1.04 17.67 4.85
N ASP A 66 -1.51 16.99 3.78
CA ASP A 66 -1.19 15.58 3.54
C ASP A 66 0.32 15.37 3.32
N ASN A 67 0.94 16.26 2.54
CA ASN A 67 2.38 16.23 2.33
C ASN A 67 3.18 16.57 3.61
N ALA A 68 2.71 17.54 4.41
CA ALA A 68 3.36 17.90 5.66
C ALA A 68 3.32 16.75 6.69
N ARG A 69 2.21 16.01 6.76
CA ARG A 69 2.11 14.80 7.59
C ARG A 69 3.11 13.73 7.15
N ALA A 70 3.15 13.43 5.86
CA ALA A 70 4.09 12.44 5.32
C ALA A 70 5.55 12.80 5.64
N LEU A 71 5.94 14.08 5.46
CA LEU A 71 7.28 14.55 5.80
C LEU A 71 7.62 14.44 7.29
N LEU A 72 6.66 14.70 8.17
CA LEU A 72 6.86 14.56 9.61
C LEU A 72 6.98 13.09 10.03
N GLU A 73 6.19 12.21 9.43
CA GLU A 73 6.29 10.76 9.63
C GLU A 73 7.64 10.23 9.16
N ASP A 74 8.11 10.64 7.98
CA ASP A 74 9.42 10.27 7.44
C ASP A 74 10.58 10.75 8.34
N ALA A 75 10.48 11.98 8.89
CA ALA A 75 11.47 12.51 9.82
C ALA A 75 11.52 11.73 11.13
N ASP A 76 10.37 11.41 11.71
CA ASP A 76 10.29 10.61 12.94
C ASP A 76 10.78 9.18 12.72
N GLU A 77 10.49 8.59 11.55
CA GLU A 77 10.99 7.29 11.15
C GLU A 77 12.51 7.27 10.96
N ALA A 78 13.11 8.32 10.38
CA ALA A 78 14.56 8.47 10.26
C ALA A 78 15.24 8.47 11.64
N VAL A 79 14.67 9.17 12.62
CA VAL A 79 15.19 9.17 14.00
C VAL A 79 15.07 7.79 14.64
N LYS A 80 13.94 7.09 14.45
CA LYS A 80 13.76 5.72 14.95
C LYS A 80 14.81 4.77 14.38
N LYS A 81 15.07 4.83 13.07
CA LYS A 81 16.08 4.02 12.38
C LYS A 81 17.49 4.30 12.92
N ALA A 82 17.82 5.56 13.11
CA ALA A 82 19.11 5.94 13.68
C ALA A 82 19.27 5.41 15.11
N ARG A 83 18.25 5.48 15.93
CA ARG A 83 18.24 4.92 17.29
C ARG A 83 18.35 3.39 17.27
N ALA A 84 17.62 2.70 16.39
CA ALA A 84 17.68 1.25 16.21
C ALA A 84 19.09 0.81 15.74
N ALA A 85 19.72 1.57 14.86
CA ALA A 85 21.10 1.32 14.43
C ALA A 85 22.14 1.58 15.54
N ALA A 86 21.86 2.53 16.43
CA ALA A 86 22.73 2.86 17.57
C ALA A 86 22.59 1.88 18.76
N SER A 87 21.39 1.29 18.93
CA SER A 87 21.17 0.21 19.89
C SER A 87 21.51 -1.11 19.20
N ALA A 88 22.48 -1.87 19.75
CA ALA A 88 22.87 -3.19 19.21
C ALA A 88 21.74 -4.25 19.23
N GLU A 89 20.55 -3.90 19.66
CA GLU A 89 19.31 -4.66 19.62
C GLU A 89 18.41 -4.11 18.52
N ALA A 90 18.63 -4.57 17.29
CA ALA A 90 17.64 -4.39 16.22
C ALA A 90 16.41 -5.23 16.56
N THR A 91 15.45 -4.63 17.26
CA THR A 91 14.25 -5.31 17.74
C THR A 91 13.10 -5.31 16.73
N ASP A 92 13.16 -4.49 15.69
CA ASP A 92 12.10 -4.38 14.69
C ASP A 92 12.59 -4.78 13.29
N LEU A 93 11.83 -5.66 12.62
CA LEU A 93 11.99 -6.02 11.22
C LEU A 93 10.79 -5.47 10.42
N TYR A 94 11.04 -4.52 9.53
CA TYR A 94 10.01 -3.89 8.71
C TYR A 94 9.82 -4.65 7.39
N VAL A 95 8.65 -5.22 7.19
CA VAL A 95 8.30 -6.02 6.03
C VAL A 95 7.08 -5.42 5.34
N GLY A 96 7.21 -5.05 4.06
CA GLY A 96 6.09 -4.67 3.23
C GLY A 96 5.44 -5.88 2.58
N HIS A 97 4.12 -5.87 2.41
CA HIS A 97 3.44 -6.86 1.59
C HIS A 97 2.34 -6.21 0.75
N SER A 98 2.15 -6.72 -0.47
CA SER A 98 1.02 -6.29 -1.30
C SER A 98 -0.28 -6.92 -0.77
N PRO A 99 -1.45 -6.27 -1.00
CA PRO A 99 -2.68 -6.63 -0.31
C PRO A 99 -3.29 -7.97 -0.72
N THR A 100 -2.80 -8.63 -1.76
CA THR A 100 -3.54 -9.74 -2.33
C THR A 100 -2.91 -11.14 -2.19
N PRO A 101 -1.67 -11.46 -2.57
CA PRO A 101 -1.31 -12.86 -2.76
C PRO A 101 -0.72 -13.57 -1.53
N PHE A 102 -0.67 -12.95 -0.36
CA PHE A 102 0.12 -13.49 0.78
C PHE A 102 -0.69 -14.02 1.95
N ALA A 103 -2.02 -14.10 1.84
CA ALA A 103 -2.88 -14.46 2.96
C ALA A 103 -2.62 -15.87 3.53
N GLU A 104 -2.16 -16.81 2.70
CA GLU A 104 -1.83 -18.17 3.18
C GLU A 104 -0.41 -18.30 3.73
N ILE A 105 0.56 -17.68 3.06
CA ILE A 105 1.98 -17.87 3.38
C ILE A 105 2.43 -16.99 4.54
N LEU A 106 1.86 -15.79 4.66
CA LEU A 106 2.29 -14.82 5.67
C LEU A 106 2.08 -15.30 7.12
N PRO A 107 0.94 -15.88 7.51
CA PRO A 107 0.77 -16.44 8.85
C PRO A 107 1.77 -17.57 9.18
N LYS A 108 2.03 -18.46 8.21
CA LYS A 108 3.01 -19.55 8.37
C LYS A 108 4.43 -19.01 8.54
N THR A 109 4.79 -18.00 7.73
CA THR A 109 6.10 -17.33 7.79
C THR A 109 6.30 -16.64 9.14
N LEU A 110 5.30 -15.89 9.59
CA LEU A 110 5.34 -15.17 10.88
C LEU A 110 5.47 -16.15 12.05
N GLY A 111 4.70 -17.23 12.06
CA GLY A 111 4.76 -18.24 13.11
C GLY A 111 6.14 -18.91 13.19
N ALA A 112 6.71 -19.30 12.04
CA ALA A 112 8.04 -19.89 11.98
C ALA A 112 9.12 -18.88 12.39
N PHE A 113 9.01 -17.62 11.95
CA PHE A 113 9.93 -16.57 12.31
C PHE A 113 9.91 -16.24 13.80
N GLN A 114 8.71 -16.06 14.37
CA GLN A 114 8.56 -15.77 15.81
C GLN A 114 9.16 -16.86 16.70
N THR A 115 9.03 -18.13 16.28
CA THR A 115 9.67 -19.27 16.97
C THR A 115 11.20 -19.19 16.87
N ALA A 116 11.73 -18.78 15.71
CA ALA A 116 13.17 -18.76 15.48
C ALA A 116 13.86 -17.50 16.06
N MET A 117 13.14 -16.38 16.13
CA MET A 117 13.66 -15.09 16.60
C MET A 117 12.65 -14.36 17.52
N PRO A 118 12.41 -14.89 18.74
CA PRO A 118 11.35 -14.41 19.63
C PRO A 118 11.53 -12.96 20.08
N ASN A 119 12.74 -12.42 20.07
CA ASN A 119 13.05 -11.06 20.50
C ASN A 119 12.99 -10.03 19.34
N VAL A 120 12.62 -10.45 18.12
CA VAL A 120 12.49 -9.55 16.96
C VAL A 120 11.02 -9.35 16.64
N HIS A 121 10.58 -8.10 16.64
CA HIS A 121 9.22 -7.74 16.27
C HIS A 121 9.10 -7.47 14.78
N VAL A 122 8.21 -8.19 14.08
CA VAL A 122 7.91 -7.93 12.69
C VAL A 122 6.88 -6.82 12.60
N ARG A 123 7.21 -5.74 11.88
CA ARG A 123 6.32 -4.62 11.54
C ARG A 123 5.84 -4.80 10.11
N LEU A 124 4.57 -5.17 9.96
CA LEU A 124 3.96 -5.38 8.64
C LEU A 124 3.36 -4.08 8.10
N HIS A 125 3.65 -3.80 6.84
CA HIS A 125 3.08 -2.68 6.10
C HIS A 125 2.37 -3.19 4.84
N THR A 126 1.07 -2.90 4.73
CA THR A 126 0.29 -3.23 3.52
C THR A 126 0.37 -2.06 2.54
N TRP A 127 1.18 -2.21 1.50
CA TRP A 127 1.43 -1.17 0.49
C TRP A 127 1.28 -1.74 -0.92
N SER A 128 1.20 -0.85 -1.92
CA SER A 128 1.30 -1.28 -3.32
C SER A 128 2.70 -1.81 -3.63
N ASN A 129 2.83 -2.66 -4.65
CA ASN A 129 4.14 -3.18 -5.07
C ASN A 129 5.15 -2.05 -5.35
N GLN A 130 4.70 -0.93 -5.94
CA GLN A 130 5.55 0.23 -6.21
C GLN A 130 6.03 0.87 -4.91
N ALA A 131 5.14 1.09 -3.94
CA ALA A 131 5.49 1.67 -2.64
C ALA A 131 6.43 0.76 -1.85
N ILE A 132 6.24 -0.57 -1.91
CA ILE A 132 7.14 -1.55 -1.28
C ILE A 132 8.53 -1.48 -1.91
N ARG A 133 8.64 -1.47 -3.24
CA ARG A 133 9.93 -1.35 -3.94
C ARG A 133 10.67 -0.07 -3.53
N ASN A 134 9.96 1.05 -3.49
CA ASN A 134 10.52 2.32 -3.03
C ASN A 134 10.94 2.24 -1.55
N GLY A 135 10.08 1.70 -0.68
CA GLY A 135 10.39 1.51 0.73
C GLY A 135 11.63 0.65 1.00
N ILE A 136 11.89 -0.37 0.15
CA ILE A 136 13.13 -1.17 0.22
C ILE A 136 14.34 -0.32 -0.20
N ARG A 137 14.24 0.46 -1.29
CA ARG A 137 15.31 1.35 -1.78
C ARG A 137 15.69 2.41 -0.77
N ASP A 138 14.67 3.01 -0.15
CA ASP A 138 14.84 4.07 0.83
C ASP A 138 15.23 3.53 2.22
N GLY A 139 15.33 2.19 2.38
CA GLY A 139 15.64 1.53 3.64
C GLY A 139 14.52 1.61 4.70
N ARG A 140 13.30 2.04 4.33
CA ARG A 140 12.11 2.00 5.19
C ARG A 140 11.63 0.57 5.44
N LEU A 141 11.88 -0.32 4.48
CA LEU A 141 11.60 -1.75 4.59
C LEU A 141 12.90 -2.52 4.38
N GLN A 142 13.11 -3.57 5.16
CA GLN A 142 14.18 -4.52 4.93
C GLN A 142 13.78 -5.56 3.89
N LEU A 143 12.50 -5.94 3.87
CA LEU A 143 11.94 -6.97 3.01
C LEU A 143 10.62 -6.53 2.40
N GLY A 144 10.30 -7.09 1.23
CA GLY A 144 9.01 -6.93 0.60
C GLY A 144 8.49 -8.23 0.01
N LEU A 145 7.24 -8.55 0.31
CA LEU A 145 6.48 -9.62 -0.32
C LEU A 145 5.68 -8.98 -1.46
N ILE A 146 6.07 -9.24 -2.70
CA ILE A 146 5.55 -8.54 -3.88
C ILE A 146 5.16 -9.49 -5.01
N ALA A 147 4.19 -9.06 -5.82
CA ALA A 147 3.90 -9.71 -7.10
C ALA A 147 4.80 -9.12 -8.21
N ARG A 148 5.33 -9.98 -9.06
CA ARG A 148 6.14 -9.60 -10.22
C ARG A 148 5.32 -9.71 -11.49
N PHE A 149 5.09 -8.58 -12.14
CA PHE A 149 4.42 -8.51 -13.43
C PHE A 149 5.45 -8.53 -14.59
N PRO A 150 5.11 -9.10 -15.76
CA PRO A 150 6.05 -9.32 -16.86
C PRO A 150 6.74 -8.04 -17.39
N LYS A 151 6.13 -6.87 -17.22
CA LYS A 151 6.71 -5.57 -17.63
C LYS A 151 7.46 -4.84 -16.52
N ALA A 152 7.50 -5.38 -15.31
CA ALA A 152 8.17 -4.74 -14.19
C ALA A 152 9.70 -4.78 -14.39
N SER A 153 10.23 -3.83 -15.16
CA SER A 153 11.67 -3.57 -15.31
C SER A 153 12.36 -3.10 -14.02
N ALA A 154 11.61 -2.97 -12.95
CA ALA A 154 11.97 -2.21 -11.76
C ALA A 154 12.68 -3.00 -10.65
N LEU A 155 13.26 -4.19 -10.94
CA LEU A 155 13.93 -5.03 -9.94
C LEU A 155 15.45 -5.14 -10.15
N HIS A 156 16.06 -4.28 -11.00
CA HIS A 156 17.49 -4.38 -11.31
C HIS A 156 18.41 -4.25 -10.09
N ASP A 157 17.99 -3.48 -9.11
CA ASP A 157 18.70 -3.18 -7.85
C ASP A 157 18.23 -4.05 -6.68
N LEU A 158 17.17 -4.83 -6.87
CA LEU A 158 16.64 -5.71 -5.85
C LEU A 158 17.03 -7.18 -6.10
N ARG A 159 17.31 -7.90 -5.03
CA ARG A 159 17.27 -9.35 -5.00
C ARG A 159 15.79 -9.76 -4.93
N TYR A 160 15.36 -10.64 -5.82
CA TYR A 160 14.01 -11.21 -5.83
C TYR A 160 14.10 -12.71 -5.92
N GLU A 161 13.35 -13.39 -5.07
CA GLU A 161 13.19 -14.86 -5.12
C GLU A 161 11.71 -15.18 -5.19
N GLU A 162 11.35 -15.94 -6.21
CA GLU A 162 10.00 -16.42 -6.41
C GLU A 162 9.65 -17.46 -5.35
N LEU A 163 8.47 -17.31 -4.76
CA LEU A 163 7.95 -18.24 -3.77
C LEU A 163 6.89 -19.15 -4.37
N PHE A 164 5.97 -18.61 -5.17
CA PHE A 164 4.90 -19.35 -5.83
C PHE A 164 4.29 -18.54 -6.98
N HIS A 165 3.34 -19.17 -7.69
CA HIS A 165 2.58 -18.52 -8.74
C HIS A 165 1.11 -18.39 -8.34
N GLU A 166 0.51 -17.26 -8.72
CA GLU A 166 -0.92 -17.00 -8.53
C GLU A 166 -1.66 -16.88 -9.86
N HIS A 167 -2.85 -17.43 -9.90
CA HIS A 167 -3.71 -17.38 -11.07
C HIS A 167 -4.61 -16.14 -11.06
N VAL A 168 -4.74 -15.50 -12.22
CA VAL A 168 -5.66 -14.39 -12.41
C VAL A 168 -7.06 -14.94 -12.61
N ARG A 169 -8.03 -14.39 -11.88
CA ARG A 169 -9.43 -14.76 -11.89
C ARG A 169 -10.31 -13.55 -12.08
N VAL A 170 -11.58 -13.78 -12.38
CA VAL A 170 -12.62 -12.75 -12.25
C VAL A 170 -13.41 -13.03 -10.98
N ALA A 171 -13.50 -12.02 -10.12
CA ALA A 171 -14.30 -12.02 -8.91
C ALA A 171 -15.70 -11.45 -9.22
N VAL A 172 -16.73 -12.16 -8.82
CA VAL A 172 -18.14 -11.80 -9.05
C VAL A 172 -18.97 -12.06 -7.80
N THR A 173 -20.08 -11.34 -7.63
CA THR A 173 -21.07 -11.70 -6.62
C THR A 173 -21.70 -13.07 -6.94
N PRO A 174 -22.11 -13.89 -5.95
CA PRO A 174 -22.78 -15.18 -6.17
C PRO A 174 -24.03 -15.11 -7.05
N GLN A 175 -24.68 -13.94 -7.10
CA GLN A 175 -25.89 -13.69 -7.92
C GLN A 175 -25.57 -13.32 -9.38
N HIS A 176 -24.31 -13.02 -9.70
CA HIS A 176 -23.92 -12.64 -11.06
C HIS A 176 -24.17 -13.80 -12.06
N PRO A 177 -24.60 -13.53 -13.31
CA PRO A 177 -24.81 -14.58 -14.31
C PRO A 177 -23.57 -15.49 -14.51
N PHE A 178 -22.36 -14.94 -14.39
CA PHE A 178 -21.11 -15.70 -14.50
C PHE A 178 -20.94 -16.71 -13.36
N ALA A 179 -21.53 -16.49 -12.19
CA ALA A 179 -21.34 -17.34 -11.01
C ALA A 179 -21.78 -18.81 -11.18
N ARG A 180 -22.56 -19.12 -12.24
CA ARG A 180 -22.98 -20.47 -12.60
C ARG A 180 -22.01 -21.18 -13.55
N ARG A 181 -20.96 -20.49 -14.00
CA ARG A 181 -19.97 -20.99 -14.97
C ARG A 181 -18.67 -21.38 -14.27
N ARG A 182 -17.92 -22.30 -14.84
CA ARG A 182 -16.57 -22.65 -14.38
C ARG A 182 -15.50 -21.69 -14.92
N ALA A 183 -15.73 -21.18 -16.13
CA ALA A 183 -14.82 -20.27 -16.80
C ALA A 183 -15.59 -19.21 -17.58
N VAL A 184 -15.03 -18.00 -17.67
CA VAL A 184 -15.63 -16.85 -18.35
C VAL A 184 -14.67 -16.34 -19.43
N PRO A 185 -15.15 -16.16 -20.69
CA PRO A 185 -14.33 -15.56 -21.74
C PRO A 185 -13.90 -14.14 -21.40
N LEU A 186 -12.64 -13.81 -21.66
CA LEU A 186 -12.09 -12.47 -21.45
C LEU A 186 -12.87 -11.40 -22.22
N THR A 187 -13.46 -11.75 -23.36
CA THR A 187 -14.31 -10.84 -24.15
C THR A 187 -15.59 -10.45 -23.42
N GLU A 188 -16.19 -11.39 -22.68
CA GLU A 188 -17.37 -11.11 -21.87
C GLU A 188 -17.03 -10.30 -20.63
N VAL A 189 -15.91 -10.64 -19.95
CA VAL A 189 -15.43 -9.87 -18.81
C VAL A 189 -15.09 -8.42 -19.20
N ALA A 190 -14.52 -8.21 -20.38
CA ALA A 190 -14.21 -6.87 -20.90
C ALA A 190 -15.46 -6.00 -21.17
N ALA A 191 -16.63 -6.62 -21.32
CA ALA A 191 -17.90 -5.91 -21.51
C ALA A 191 -18.56 -5.50 -20.18
N GLU A 192 -18.13 -6.10 -19.05
CA GLU A 192 -18.65 -5.78 -17.72
C GLU A 192 -18.02 -4.52 -17.12
N PRO A 193 -18.74 -3.81 -16.24
CA PRO A 193 -18.14 -2.75 -15.43
C PRO A 193 -17.07 -3.33 -14.49
N LEU A 194 -15.80 -2.92 -14.65
CA LEU A 194 -14.76 -3.37 -13.74
C LEU A 194 -14.64 -2.47 -12.51
N ILE A 195 -14.46 -3.12 -11.38
CA ILE A 195 -14.02 -2.52 -10.13
C ILE A 195 -12.53 -2.80 -9.98
N GLY A 196 -11.73 -1.79 -9.70
CA GLY A 196 -10.28 -1.94 -9.62
C GLY A 196 -9.65 -1.11 -8.51
N PHE A 197 -8.33 -1.24 -8.39
CA PHE A 197 -7.54 -0.37 -7.55
C PHE A 197 -7.39 1.03 -8.17
N THR A 198 -7.15 2.05 -7.33
CA THR A 198 -6.79 3.39 -7.80
C THR A 198 -5.54 3.34 -8.67
N ARG A 199 -5.56 4.05 -9.79
CA ARG A 199 -4.44 4.03 -10.75
C ARG A 199 -3.19 4.68 -10.17
N GLU A 200 -3.36 5.70 -9.35
CA GLU A 200 -2.26 6.43 -8.72
C GLU A 200 -1.47 5.54 -7.75
N ASP A 201 -2.18 4.80 -6.88
CA ASP A 201 -1.54 3.98 -5.85
C ASP A 201 -1.09 2.61 -6.36
N TYR A 202 -1.80 2.05 -7.35
CA TYR A 202 -1.58 0.69 -7.86
C TYR A 202 -1.37 0.63 -9.38
N PRO A 203 -0.35 1.30 -9.92
CA PRO A 203 -0.08 1.29 -11.37
C PRO A 203 0.17 -0.14 -11.92
N ASP A 204 0.81 -1.01 -11.15
CA ASP A 204 1.07 -2.41 -11.53
C ASP A 204 -0.23 -3.21 -11.77
N TYR A 205 -1.34 -2.87 -11.13
CA TYR A 205 -2.64 -3.48 -11.38
C TYR A 205 -3.14 -3.20 -12.81
N TYR A 206 -2.91 -2.00 -13.29
CA TYR A 206 -3.27 -1.64 -14.67
C TYR A 206 -2.37 -2.30 -15.71
N ASP A 207 -1.12 -2.57 -15.39
CA ASP A 207 -0.24 -3.42 -16.21
C ASP A 207 -0.77 -4.85 -16.27
N LEU A 208 -1.25 -5.40 -15.15
CA LEU A 208 -1.93 -6.70 -15.12
C LEU A 208 -3.13 -6.72 -16.05
N LEU A 209 -4.03 -5.72 -15.94
CA LEU A 209 -5.20 -5.62 -16.83
C LEU A 209 -4.79 -5.52 -18.30
N ALA A 210 -3.81 -4.67 -18.63
CA ALA A 210 -3.33 -4.49 -19.99
C ALA A 210 -2.76 -5.78 -20.59
N ILE A 211 -2.04 -6.57 -19.80
CA ILE A 211 -1.48 -7.86 -20.24
C ILE A 211 -2.59 -8.89 -20.38
N THR A 212 -3.48 -9.01 -19.39
CA THR A 212 -4.59 -9.97 -19.37
C THR A 212 -5.50 -9.79 -20.59
N PHE A 213 -5.85 -8.54 -20.90
CA PHE A 213 -6.74 -8.22 -22.01
C PHE A 213 -6.01 -7.83 -23.31
N SER A 214 -4.69 -8.12 -23.43
CA SER A 214 -3.88 -7.71 -24.60
C SER A 214 -4.45 -8.18 -25.95
N LYS A 215 -4.99 -9.39 -26.00
CA LYS A 215 -5.58 -10.01 -27.19
C LYS A 215 -7.06 -9.75 -27.39
N VAL A 216 -7.73 -9.02 -26.49
CA VAL A 216 -9.14 -8.69 -26.58
C VAL A 216 -9.30 -7.34 -27.27
N LYS A 217 -10.16 -7.27 -28.30
CA LYS A 217 -10.39 -6.00 -29.05
C LYS A 217 -10.99 -4.92 -28.14
N GLN A 218 -12.08 -5.27 -27.44
CA GLN A 218 -12.70 -4.39 -26.44
C GLN A 218 -11.82 -4.34 -25.19
N LYS A 219 -11.33 -3.15 -24.83
CA LYS A 219 -10.59 -2.98 -23.59
C LYS A 219 -11.54 -2.87 -22.41
N PRO A 220 -11.20 -3.50 -21.27
CA PRO A 220 -12.04 -3.40 -20.08
C PRO A 220 -12.07 -1.95 -19.58
N ARG A 221 -13.21 -1.57 -19.00
CA ARG A 221 -13.39 -0.24 -18.41
C ARG A 221 -13.51 -0.35 -16.90
N VAL A 222 -12.53 0.20 -16.19
CA VAL A 222 -12.62 0.40 -14.74
C VAL A 222 -13.58 1.57 -14.50
N VAL A 223 -14.71 1.29 -13.88
CA VAL A 223 -15.78 2.28 -13.63
C VAL A 223 -15.78 2.78 -12.19
N LYS A 224 -15.18 2.02 -11.28
CA LYS A 224 -14.97 2.42 -9.88
C LYS A 224 -13.58 2.00 -9.45
N GLU A 225 -12.93 2.86 -8.70
CA GLU A 225 -11.61 2.64 -8.13
C GLU A 225 -11.69 2.67 -6.60
N HIS A 226 -10.91 1.80 -5.95
CA HIS A 226 -10.77 1.73 -4.50
C HIS A 226 -9.28 1.65 -4.13
N ASP A 227 -8.92 2.25 -3.02
CA ASP A 227 -7.58 2.26 -2.45
C ASP A 227 -7.22 0.96 -1.69
N SER A 228 -8.21 0.09 -1.47
CA SER A 228 -8.07 -1.12 -0.67
C SER A 228 -8.74 -2.33 -1.30
N LEU A 229 -8.18 -3.51 -1.02
CA LEU A 229 -8.77 -4.79 -1.39
C LEU A 229 -10.19 -4.95 -0.82
N PHE A 230 -10.39 -4.52 0.43
CA PHE A 230 -11.70 -4.62 1.08
C PHE A 230 -12.75 -3.78 0.35
N GLY A 231 -12.39 -2.58 -0.09
CA GLY A 231 -13.28 -1.72 -0.90
C GLY A 231 -13.70 -2.38 -2.21
N ILE A 232 -12.73 -3.00 -2.93
CA ILE A 232 -13.02 -3.73 -4.18
C ILE A 232 -13.97 -4.90 -3.90
N ILE A 233 -13.66 -5.75 -2.93
CA ILE A 233 -14.49 -6.93 -2.61
C ILE A 233 -15.90 -6.52 -2.18
N SER A 234 -16.03 -5.48 -1.36
CA SER A 234 -17.34 -4.95 -0.94
C SER A 234 -18.16 -4.44 -2.13
N ALA A 235 -17.52 -3.77 -3.09
CA ALA A 235 -18.19 -3.29 -4.30
C ALA A 235 -18.65 -4.44 -5.21
N VAL A 236 -17.83 -5.50 -5.36
CA VAL A 236 -18.17 -6.72 -6.10
C VAL A 236 -19.32 -7.47 -5.39
N GLU A 237 -19.25 -7.63 -4.07
CA GLU A 237 -20.30 -8.27 -3.26
C GLU A 237 -21.63 -7.54 -3.38
N ALA A 238 -21.61 -6.22 -3.42
CA ALA A 238 -22.78 -5.37 -3.67
C ALA A 238 -23.33 -5.45 -5.12
N GLY A 239 -22.67 -6.20 -6.00
CA GLY A 239 -23.11 -6.37 -7.39
C GLY A 239 -22.92 -5.14 -8.28
N THR A 240 -22.03 -4.21 -7.90
CA THR A 240 -21.80 -2.97 -8.68
C THR A 240 -20.89 -3.15 -9.89
N GLY A 241 -20.27 -4.34 -10.03
CA GLY A 241 -19.39 -4.71 -11.11
C GLY A 241 -18.60 -5.97 -10.77
N VAL A 242 -17.61 -6.30 -11.61
CA VAL A 242 -16.73 -7.44 -11.43
C VAL A 242 -15.28 -6.97 -11.22
N ALA A 243 -14.41 -7.79 -10.60
CA ALA A 243 -13.01 -7.45 -10.45
C ALA A 243 -12.12 -8.54 -11.06
N VAL A 244 -11.02 -8.13 -11.70
CA VAL A 244 -9.99 -9.05 -12.21
C VAL A 244 -8.77 -8.96 -11.31
N MET A 245 -8.46 -10.04 -10.61
CA MET A 245 -7.37 -10.09 -9.63
C MET A 245 -6.89 -11.54 -9.42
N VAL A 246 -5.94 -11.74 -8.52
CA VAL A 246 -5.53 -13.10 -8.12
C VAL A 246 -6.65 -13.80 -7.35
N ASP A 247 -6.61 -15.14 -7.33
CA ASP A 247 -7.60 -15.95 -6.62
C ASP A 247 -7.48 -15.75 -5.09
N LEU A 248 -8.57 -15.30 -4.47
CA LEU A 248 -8.67 -15.11 -3.02
C LEU A 248 -9.89 -15.85 -2.43
N GLY A 249 -10.39 -16.85 -3.14
CA GLY A 249 -11.58 -17.59 -2.74
C GLY A 249 -11.49 -18.19 -1.35
N TYR A 250 -10.31 -18.59 -0.92
CA TYR A 250 -10.05 -19.09 0.44
C TYR A 250 -10.19 -18.01 1.53
N THR A 251 -9.98 -16.72 1.18
CA THR A 251 -10.09 -15.62 2.14
C THR A 251 -11.52 -15.13 2.33
N PHE A 252 -12.29 -15.06 1.22
CA PHE A 252 -13.62 -14.43 1.23
C PHE A 252 -14.78 -15.44 1.19
N GLY A 253 -14.49 -16.73 1.07
CA GLY A 253 -15.49 -17.80 1.12
C GLY A 253 -16.61 -17.59 0.09
N ASN A 254 -17.87 -17.66 0.56
CA ASN A 254 -19.04 -17.55 -0.30
C ASN A 254 -19.49 -16.11 -0.60
N ARG A 255 -18.81 -15.08 -0.09
CA ARG A 255 -19.18 -13.68 -0.30
C ARG A 255 -18.97 -13.26 -1.76
N VAL A 256 -17.90 -13.74 -2.39
CA VAL A 256 -17.58 -13.57 -3.80
C VAL A 256 -17.14 -14.90 -4.40
N LYS A 257 -17.34 -15.08 -5.69
CA LYS A 257 -16.85 -16.24 -6.45
C LYS A 257 -15.72 -15.82 -7.37
N PHE A 258 -14.63 -16.58 -7.33
CA PHE A 258 -13.50 -16.44 -8.22
C PHE A 258 -13.60 -17.48 -9.34
N LEU A 259 -13.68 -17.02 -10.59
CA LEU A 259 -13.93 -17.87 -11.74
C LEU A 259 -12.73 -17.83 -12.68
N HIS A 260 -12.47 -18.97 -13.35
CA HIS A 260 -11.43 -19.04 -14.36
C HIS A 260 -11.71 -18.10 -15.53
N LEU A 261 -10.66 -17.60 -16.14
CA LEU A 261 -10.71 -16.79 -17.36
C LEU A 261 -10.35 -17.63 -18.59
N THR A 262 -10.97 -17.38 -19.74
CA THR A 262 -10.66 -18.08 -20.99
C THR A 262 -10.39 -17.08 -22.12
N PRO A 263 -9.24 -17.16 -22.82
CA PRO A 263 -8.09 -18.01 -22.50
C PRO A 263 -7.49 -17.66 -21.13
N GLU A 264 -6.90 -18.67 -20.47
CA GLU A 264 -6.30 -18.45 -19.14
C GLU A 264 -5.10 -17.52 -19.24
N PRO A 265 -5.07 -16.43 -18.44
CA PRO A 265 -3.91 -15.56 -18.36
C PRO A 265 -2.69 -16.29 -17.80
N LYS A 266 -1.50 -15.81 -18.14
CA LYS A 266 -0.27 -16.32 -17.52
C LYS A 266 -0.31 -16.08 -16.00
N PRO A 267 0.07 -17.06 -15.20
CA PRO A 267 0.19 -16.89 -13.77
C PRO A 267 1.16 -15.75 -13.41
N ILE A 268 0.93 -15.13 -12.26
CA ILE A 268 1.76 -14.06 -11.73
C ILE A 268 2.77 -14.68 -10.77
N SER A 269 4.03 -14.35 -10.94
CA SER A 269 5.10 -14.71 -10.00
C SER A 269 4.94 -13.88 -8.73
N VAL A 270 4.89 -14.54 -7.58
CA VAL A 270 4.80 -13.94 -6.25
C VAL A 270 6.04 -14.32 -5.46
N GLY A 271 6.69 -13.36 -4.82
CA GLY A 271 7.96 -13.63 -4.19
C GLY A 271 8.35 -12.61 -3.13
N ILE A 272 9.54 -12.83 -2.60
CA ILE A 272 10.17 -11.98 -1.61
C ILE A 272 11.29 -11.16 -2.26
N ALA A 273 11.40 -9.90 -1.88
CA ALA A 273 12.39 -8.96 -2.38
C ALA A 273 13.13 -8.25 -1.26
N ALA A 274 14.38 -7.89 -1.53
CA ALA A 274 15.22 -7.08 -0.66
C ALA A 274 16.21 -6.26 -1.50
N LEU A 275 16.88 -5.30 -0.90
CA LEU A 275 18.01 -4.63 -1.56
C LEU A 275 19.13 -5.64 -1.81
N LYS A 276 19.81 -5.54 -2.97
CA LYS A 276 21.00 -6.35 -3.23
C LYS A 276 22.06 -6.08 -2.19
N GLY A 277 22.71 -7.14 -1.70
CA GLY A 277 23.73 -7.08 -0.68
C GLY A 277 23.48 -8.05 0.47
N LYS A 278 24.21 -7.85 1.56
CA LYS A 278 24.07 -8.69 2.76
C LYS A 278 22.88 -8.23 3.59
N LEU A 279 21.95 -9.12 3.81
CA LEU A 279 20.82 -8.88 4.72
C LEU A 279 21.31 -8.94 6.18
N ASN A 280 20.61 -8.23 7.07
CA ASN A 280 20.81 -8.43 8.50
C ASN A 280 20.28 -9.83 8.92
N PRO A 281 20.72 -10.37 10.06
CA PRO A 281 20.34 -11.73 10.48
C PRO A 281 18.82 -11.96 10.58
N ALA A 282 18.06 -10.96 11.02
CA ALA A 282 16.61 -11.06 11.12
C ALA A 282 15.93 -11.13 9.74
N ALA A 283 16.35 -10.27 8.81
CA ALA A 283 15.84 -10.27 7.44
C ALA A 283 16.18 -11.60 6.70
N GLU A 284 17.41 -12.10 6.86
CA GLU A 284 17.81 -13.38 6.28
C GLU A 284 16.97 -14.54 6.86
N LYS A 285 16.75 -14.55 8.19
CA LYS A 285 15.91 -15.57 8.82
C LYS A 285 14.46 -15.51 8.33
N PHE A 286 13.88 -14.31 8.23
CA PHE A 286 12.53 -14.13 7.69
C PHE A 286 12.43 -14.63 6.24
N TRP A 287 13.44 -14.31 5.42
CA TRP A 287 13.54 -14.80 4.04
C TRP A 287 13.50 -16.32 3.97
N GLN A 288 14.28 -17.02 4.79
CA GLN A 288 14.27 -18.48 4.85
C GLN A 288 12.92 -19.03 5.30
N CYS A 289 12.31 -18.45 6.34
CA CYS A 289 10.97 -18.86 6.79
C CYS A 289 9.91 -18.71 5.70
N ALA A 290 9.98 -17.64 4.89
CA ALA A 290 9.06 -17.43 3.77
C ALA A 290 9.22 -18.50 2.69
N LYS A 291 10.45 -18.88 2.35
CA LYS A 291 10.74 -19.99 1.41
C LYS A 291 10.21 -21.31 1.91
N GLU A 292 10.47 -21.64 3.16
CA GLU A 292 10.01 -22.90 3.77
C GLU A 292 8.47 -22.96 3.86
N ALA A 293 7.82 -21.82 4.11
CA ALA A 293 6.36 -21.71 4.14
C ALA A 293 5.73 -21.90 2.74
N ALA A 294 6.43 -21.46 1.68
CA ALA A 294 5.99 -21.60 0.29
C ALA A 294 6.20 -23.03 -0.28
N ALA A 295 7.14 -23.78 0.26
CA ALA A 295 7.46 -25.14 -0.18
C ALA A 295 6.49 -26.22 0.36
N LYS A 296 5.64 -25.86 1.29
CA LYS A 296 4.63 -26.71 1.96
C LYS A 296 3.22 -26.42 1.46
#